data_764153d0420d79a7ac69db9baf556193
#
_entry.id   764153d0420d79a7ac69db9baf556193
#
_cell.length_a   1.000
_cell.length_b   1.000
_cell.length_c   1.000
_cell.angle_alpha   90.00
_cell.angle_beta   90.00
_cell.angle_gamma   90.00
#
_symmetry.space_group_name_H-M   'P 1'
#
loop_
_entity.id
_entity.type
_entity.pdbx_description
1 polymer ?
#
loop_
_entity_poly.entity_id
_entity_poly.type
_entity_poly.pdbx_seq_one_letter_code
_entity_poly.pdbx_strand_id
1 'polypeptide(L)'
;MEHKRLKQFPNYEIWEDGTVWRLPHRTINGTKLKLKKVKPYKAKNRYLEVSLHNAEGKRVRMYLHRLVYMAFFGEIPPHKEIDHIDGSRENNSVNNIRICNHRNNCQNPNSIARYRAANALDKGKFNREKMMAAKGEKREEELRELFMVMYQESGKVKVMEFMERGHCGYYRAVRIIEEMRENVGNMGVSS
;
A
#
# COMPACT_ATOMS: atom_id res chain seq x y z
N MET A 1 -28.50 16.27 -9.84
CA MET A 1 -27.70 15.14 -9.34
C MET A 1 -28.45 13.84 -9.56
N GLU A 2 -27.83 12.90 -10.25
CA GLU A 2 -28.42 11.59 -10.53
C GLU A 2 -28.22 10.64 -9.34
N HIS A 3 -29.16 9.72 -9.13
CA HIS A 3 -29.02 8.64 -8.16
C HIS A 3 -29.46 7.30 -8.75
N LYS A 4 -28.90 6.23 -8.23
CA LYS A 4 -29.22 4.85 -8.62
C LYS A 4 -29.54 4.00 -7.39
N ARG A 5 -30.24 2.89 -7.61
CA ARG A 5 -30.51 1.86 -6.59
C ARG A 5 -29.96 0.53 -7.05
N LEU A 6 -29.37 -0.21 -6.15
CA LEU A 6 -28.92 -1.58 -6.40
C LEU A 6 -29.96 -2.58 -5.89
N LYS A 7 -30.25 -3.62 -6.66
CA LYS A 7 -31.19 -4.70 -6.27
C LYS A 7 -30.83 -5.32 -4.92
N GLN A 8 -29.55 -5.47 -4.65
CA GLN A 8 -29.03 -6.00 -3.38
C GLN A 8 -29.21 -5.05 -2.19
N PHE A 9 -29.42 -3.75 -2.43
CA PHE A 9 -29.64 -2.72 -1.40
C PHE A 9 -30.87 -1.86 -1.72
N PRO A 10 -32.07 -2.43 -1.76
CA PRO A 10 -33.27 -1.77 -2.28
C PRO A 10 -33.68 -0.53 -1.48
N ASN A 11 -33.32 -0.46 -0.21
CA ASN A 11 -33.64 0.63 0.70
C ASN A 11 -32.66 1.79 0.71
N TYR A 12 -31.76 1.86 -0.30
CA TYR A 12 -30.74 2.90 -0.36
C TYR A 12 -30.66 3.52 -1.76
N GLU A 13 -30.45 4.82 -1.79
CA GLU A 13 -30.09 5.59 -2.97
C GLU A 13 -28.62 5.95 -2.90
N ILE A 14 -27.90 5.69 -3.99
CA ILE A 14 -26.50 6.01 -4.19
C ILE A 14 -26.46 7.16 -5.19
N TRP A 15 -25.92 8.29 -4.77
CA TRP A 15 -25.88 9.51 -5.55
C TRP A 15 -24.53 9.68 -6.26
N GLU A 16 -24.53 10.38 -7.40
CA GLU A 16 -23.34 10.62 -8.22
C GLU A 16 -22.21 11.38 -7.49
N ASP A 17 -22.53 12.15 -6.46
CA ASP A 17 -21.56 12.82 -5.58
C ASP A 17 -20.88 11.87 -4.58
N GLY A 18 -21.25 10.60 -4.58
CA GLY A 18 -20.76 9.59 -3.65
C GLY A 18 -21.52 9.54 -2.33
N THR A 19 -22.62 10.28 -2.19
CA THR A 19 -23.46 10.18 -0.98
C THR A 19 -24.43 9.01 -1.06
N VAL A 20 -24.80 8.47 0.10
CA VAL A 20 -25.73 7.35 0.21
C VAL A 20 -26.86 7.75 1.16
N TRP A 21 -28.09 7.53 0.75
CA TRP A 21 -29.26 7.83 1.54
C TRP A 21 -30.07 6.57 1.80
N ARG A 22 -30.42 6.33 3.05
CA ARG A 22 -31.39 5.30 3.42
C ARG A 22 -32.79 5.85 3.29
N LEU A 23 -33.59 5.15 2.50
CA LEU A 23 -34.97 5.46 2.28
C LEU A 23 -35.89 5.11 3.49
N PRO A 24 -37.05 5.76 3.64
CA PRO A 24 -38.01 5.32 4.61
C PRO A 24 -38.51 3.90 4.28
N HIS A 25 -38.43 3.02 5.26
CA HIS A 25 -38.95 1.65 5.14
C HIS A 25 -39.28 1.07 6.51
N ARG A 26 -39.95 -0.09 6.53
CA ARG A 26 -40.11 -0.88 7.76
C ARG A 26 -39.04 -1.97 7.83
N THR A 27 -38.49 -2.16 8.99
CA THR A 27 -37.59 -3.31 9.26
C THR A 27 -38.39 -4.60 9.38
N ILE A 28 -37.70 -5.74 9.36
CA ILE A 28 -38.30 -7.06 9.60
C ILE A 28 -39.11 -7.09 10.93
N ASN A 29 -38.64 -6.37 11.95
CA ASN A 29 -39.30 -6.26 13.26
C ASN A 29 -40.41 -5.16 13.28
N GLY A 30 -40.81 -4.64 12.13
CA GLY A 30 -41.89 -3.67 12.02
C GLY A 30 -41.50 -2.21 12.34
N THR A 31 -40.26 -1.93 12.75
CA THR A 31 -39.80 -0.57 13.08
C THR A 31 -39.79 0.31 11.84
N LYS A 32 -40.48 1.47 11.91
CA LYS A 32 -40.46 2.48 10.83
C LYS A 32 -39.13 3.25 10.87
N LEU A 33 -38.36 3.19 9.79
CA LEU A 33 -37.16 3.98 9.60
C LEU A 33 -37.46 5.19 8.70
N LYS A 34 -36.87 6.35 9.07
CA LYS A 34 -37.02 7.61 8.32
C LYS A 34 -35.88 7.76 7.30
N LEU A 35 -36.09 8.67 6.33
CA LEU A 35 -35.01 9.10 5.43
C LEU A 35 -33.80 9.54 6.23
N LYS A 36 -32.63 9.03 5.88
CA LYS A 36 -31.39 9.38 6.57
C LYS A 36 -30.19 9.25 5.66
N LYS A 37 -29.34 10.29 5.64
CA LYS A 37 -28.03 10.21 5.02
C LYS A 37 -27.15 9.21 5.78
N VAL A 38 -26.60 8.23 5.08
CA VAL A 38 -25.67 7.25 5.65
C VAL A 38 -24.31 7.91 5.85
N LYS A 39 -23.82 7.93 7.08
CA LYS A 39 -22.51 8.47 7.39
C LYS A 39 -21.45 7.42 7.09
N PRO A 40 -20.53 7.64 6.14
CA PRO A 40 -19.41 6.75 5.92
C PRO A 40 -18.40 6.87 7.09
N TYR A 41 -17.65 5.83 7.31
CA TYR A 41 -16.56 5.82 8.28
C TYR A 41 -15.23 5.45 7.59
N LYS A 42 -14.13 5.90 8.15
CA LYS A 42 -12.79 5.68 7.60
C LYS A 42 -12.25 4.34 8.08
N ALA A 43 -11.98 3.42 7.18
CA ALA A 43 -11.34 2.15 7.47
C ALA A 43 -9.84 2.32 7.80
N LYS A 44 -9.18 1.30 8.35
CA LYS A 44 -7.73 1.32 8.66
C LYS A 44 -6.85 1.69 7.46
N ASN A 45 -7.24 1.26 6.27
CA ASN A 45 -6.57 1.56 5.01
C ASN A 45 -6.94 2.93 4.41
N ARG A 46 -7.63 3.79 5.19
CA ARG A 46 -8.07 5.16 4.84
C ARG A 46 -9.14 5.25 3.74
N TYR A 47 -9.69 4.15 3.26
CA TYR A 47 -10.88 4.20 2.40
C TYR A 47 -12.14 4.46 3.22
N LEU A 48 -13.13 5.07 2.58
CA LEU A 48 -14.45 5.22 3.18
C LEU A 48 -15.26 3.94 2.99
N GLU A 49 -15.87 3.49 4.07
CA GLU A 49 -16.81 2.36 4.09
C GLU A 49 -18.19 2.83 4.55
N VAL A 50 -19.20 2.12 4.06
CA VAL A 50 -20.57 2.23 4.54
C VAL A 50 -21.08 0.88 5.02
N SER A 51 -21.99 0.92 5.97
CA SER A 51 -22.67 -0.27 6.48
C SER A 51 -24.14 -0.19 6.10
N LEU A 52 -24.58 -1.12 5.26
CA LEU A 52 -25.91 -1.18 4.69
C LEU A 52 -26.59 -2.51 5.08
N HIS A 53 -27.90 -2.57 4.97
CA HIS A 53 -28.65 -3.83 5.07
C HIS A 53 -29.06 -4.26 3.66
N ASN A 54 -28.75 -5.49 3.30
CA ASN A 54 -29.16 -6.05 2.01
C ASN A 54 -30.66 -6.39 1.98
N ALA A 55 -31.14 -6.95 0.87
CA ALA A 55 -32.54 -7.31 0.70
C ALA A 55 -33.04 -8.31 1.76
N GLU A 56 -32.16 -9.18 2.26
CA GLU A 56 -32.45 -10.18 3.30
C GLU A 56 -32.34 -9.57 4.73
N GLY A 57 -32.11 -8.27 4.86
CA GLY A 57 -31.94 -7.60 6.15
C GLY A 57 -30.57 -7.83 6.83
N LYS A 58 -29.63 -8.54 6.18
CA LYS A 58 -28.31 -8.79 6.70
C LYS A 58 -27.42 -7.54 6.54
N ARG A 59 -26.67 -7.21 7.58
CA ARG A 59 -25.72 -6.09 7.56
C ARG A 59 -24.49 -6.44 6.72
N VAL A 60 -24.19 -5.60 5.73
CA VAL A 60 -23.06 -5.71 4.81
C VAL A 60 -22.20 -4.44 4.92
N ARG A 61 -20.89 -4.61 5.03
CA ARG A 61 -19.90 -3.52 4.94
C ARG A 61 -19.33 -3.50 3.53
N MET A 62 -19.21 -2.30 2.97
CA MET A 62 -18.70 -2.14 1.62
C MET A 62 -17.93 -0.83 1.49
N TYR A 63 -16.85 -0.85 0.72
CA TYR A 63 -16.15 0.38 0.35
C TYR A 63 -17.04 1.27 -0.49
N LEU A 64 -17.09 2.56 -0.15
CA LEU A 64 -18.00 3.52 -0.77
C LEU A 64 -17.75 3.69 -2.27
N HIS A 65 -16.47 3.79 -2.70
CA HIS A 65 -16.14 3.85 -4.13
C HIS A 65 -16.60 2.61 -4.92
N ARG A 66 -16.56 1.42 -4.32
CA ARG A 66 -17.07 0.20 -4.96
C ARG A 66 -18.59 0.22 -5.09
N LEU A 67 -19.27 0.68 -4.05
CA LEU A 67 -20.73 0.82 -4.06
C LEU A 67 -21.18 1.80 -5.15
N VAL A 68 -20.54 2.97 -5.23
CA VAL A 68 -20.83 3.99 -6.25
C VAL A 68 -20.52 3.45 -7.64
N TYR A 69 -19.35 2.82 -7.84
CA TYR A 69 -19.02 2.23 -9.13
C TYR A 69 -20.06 1.22 -9.58
N MET A 70 -20.46 0.29 -8.71
CA MET A 70 -21.47 -0.74 -9.03
C MET A 70 -22.83 -0.14 -9.35
N ALA A 71 -23.20 0.96 -8.71
CA ALA A 71 -24.48 1.61 -8.95
C ALA A 71 -24.56 2.28 -10.33
N PHE A 72 -23.47 2.89 -10.79
CA PHE A 72 -23.46 3.69 -12.02
C PHE A 72 -22.90 2.96 -13.24
N PHE A 73 -21.93 2.06 -13.04
CA PHE A 73 -21.20 1.39 -14.13
C PHE A 73 -21.41 -0.14 -14.18
N GLY A 74 -22.05 -0.71 -13.16
CA GLY A 74 -22.29 -2.16 -13.09
C GLY A 74 -21.20 -2.92 -12.36
N GLU A 75 -21.10 -4.23 -12.60
CA GLU A 75 -20.19 -5.10 -11.89
C GLU A 75 -18.72 -4.75 -12.15
N ILE A 76 -17.91 -4.92 -11.11
CA ILE A 76 -16.46 -4.71 -11.21
C ILE A 76 -15.85 -6.00 -11.73
N PRO A 77 -15.24 -6.01 -12.94
CA PRO A 77 -14.66 -7.23 -13.49
C PRO A 77 -13.55 -7.81 -12.59
N PRO A 78 -13.34 -9.13 -12.62
CA PRO A 78 -12.24 -9.78 -11.93
C PRO A 78 -10.89 -9.12 -12.27
N HIS A 79 -9.99 -9.06 -11.30
CA HIS A 79 -8.64 -8.48 -11.43
C HIS A 79 -8.59 -6.99 -11.78
N LYS A 80 -9.73 -6.29 -11.68
CA LYS A 80 -9.77 -4.83 -11.83
C LYS A 80 -9.91 -4.16 -10.47
N GLU A 81 -9.32 -2.96 -10.37
CA GLU A 81 -9.36 -2.10 -9.21
C GLU A 81 -10.10 -0.81 -9.55
N ILE A 82 -10.57 -0.12 -8.53
CA ILE A 82 -11.12 1.23 -8.69
C ILE A 82 -10.08 2.21 -8.18
N ASP A 83 -9.70 3.13 -9.06
CA ASP A 83 -8.76 4.21 -8.79
C ASP A 83 -9.51 5.53 -8.60
N HIS A 84 -9.00 6.37 -7.69
CA HIS A 84 -9.47 7.74 -7.50
C HIS A 84 -8.60 8.67 -8.35
N ILE A 85 -9.19 9.30 -9.36
CA ILE A 85 -8.46 10.11 -10.36
C ILE A 85 -7.64 11.22 -9.70
N ASP A 86 -8.20 11.90 -8.69
CA ASP A 86 -7.53 12.93 -7.89
C ASP A 86 -6.59 12.38 -6.80
N GLY A 87 -6.48 11.06 -6.66
CA GLY A 87 -5.73 10.38 -5.61
C GLY A 87 -6.38 10.46 -4.21
N SER A 88 -7.55 11.06 -4.06
CA SER A 88 -8.24 11.21 -2.77
C SER A 88 -9.21 10.06 -2.51
N ARG A 89 -8.93 9.24 -1.51
CA ARG A 89 -9.82 8.15 -1.08
C ARG A 89 -11.14 8.62 -0.46
N GLU A 90 -11.27 9.92 -0.23
CA GLU A 90 -12.47 10.55 0.36
C GLU A 90 -13.43 11.06 -0.71
N ASN A 91 -12.96 11.37 -1.92
CA ASN A 91 -13.77 11.83 -3.03
C ASN A 91 -14.27 10.63 -3.85
N ASN A 92 -15.48 10.15 -3.51
CA ASN A 92 -16.07 8.98 -4.14
C ASN A 92 -17.15 9.35 -5.19
N SER A 93 -17.07 10.56 -5.74
CA SER A 93 -17.93 10.98 -6.85
C SER A 93 -17.71 10.11 -8.10
N VAL A 94 -18.77 9.87 -8.85
CA VAL A 94 -18.75 9.13 -10.14
C VAL A 94 -17.69 9.68 -11.09
N ASN A 95 -17.52 11.00 -11.15
CA ASN A 95 -16.55 11.65 -12.02
C ASN A 95 -15.09 11.49 -11.56
N ASN A 96 -14.87 11.02 -10.33
CA ASN A 96 -13.53 10.85 -9.75
C ASN A 96 -13.09 9.39 -9.62
N ILE A 97 -13.95 8.43 -9.91
CA ILE A 97 -13.62 7.02 -9.83
C ILE A 97 -13.56 6.40 -11.22
N ARG A 98 -12.56 5.56 -11.46
CA ARG A 98 -12.41 4.81 -12.70
C ARG A 98 -11.91 3.40 -12.44
N ILE A 99 -12.23 2.50 -13.37
CA ILE A 99 -11.68 1.16 -13.35
C ILE A 99 -10.29 1.12 -13.99
N CYS A 100 -9.38 0.39 -13.39
CA CYS A 100 -8.03 0.22 -13.92
C CYS A 100 -7.46 -1.16 -13.55
N ASN A 101 -6.33 -1.51 -14.12
CA ASN A 101 -5.51 -2.62 -13.64
C ASN A 101 -4.59 -2.15 -12.49
N HIS A 102 -4.02 -3.09 -11.75
CA HIS A 102 -3.14 -2.81 -10.62
C HIS A 102 -1.95 -1.90 -11.00
N ARG A 103 -1.30 -2.17 -12.15
CA ARG A 103 -0.16 -1.36 -12.64
C ARG A 103 -0.54 0.11 -12.83
N ASN A 104 -1.67 0.37 -13.49
CA ASN A 104 -2.14 1.73 -13.74
C ASN A 104 -2.56 2.44 -12.44
N ASN A 105 -3.17 1.70 -11.50
CA ASN A 105 -3.50 2.24 -10.19
C ASN A 105 -2.25 2.71 -9.42
N CYS A 106 -1.21 1.89 -9.41
CA CYS A 106 0.08 2.25 -8.79
C CYS A 106 0.78 3.44 -9.46
N GLN A 107 0.50 3.69 -10.73
CA GLN A 107 1.10 4.77 -11.53
C GLN A 107 0.26 6.07 -11.56
N ASN A 108 -0.86 6.14 -10.82
CA ASN A 108 -1.66 7.37 -10.78
C ASN A 108 -0.81 8.56 -10.28
N PRO A 109 -0.57 9.60 -11.12
CA PRO A 109 0.31 10.72 -10.77
C PRO A 109 -0.17 11.50 -9.54
N ASN A 110 -1.49 11.66 -9.39
CA ASN A 110 -2.09 12.38 -8.28
C ASN A 110 -1.91 11.61 -6.95
N SER A 111 -2.04 10.29 -6.98
CA SER A 111 -1.76 9.43 -5.83
C SER A 111 -0.29 9.50 -5.43
N ILE A 112 0.62 9.46 -6.41
CA ILE A 112 2.06 9.58 -6.20
C ILE A 112 2.41 10.97 -5.63
N ALA A 113 1.86 12.04 -6.21
CA ALA A 113 2.09 13.42 -5.75
C ALA A 113 1.60 13.62 -4.30
N ARG A 114 0.40 13.13 -3.96
CA ARG A 114 -0.13 13.17 -2.59
C ARG A 114 0.73 12.38 -1.61
N TYR A 115 1.18 11.20 -2.01
CA TYR A 115 2.08 10.39 -1.19
C TYR A 115 3.40 11.12 -0.95
N ARG A 116 4.01 11.72 -1.98
CA ARG A 116 5.25 12.51 -1.86
C ARG A 116 5.06 13.73 -0.96
N ALA A 117 3.96 14.48 -1.13
CA ALA A 117 3.65 15.64 -0.30
C ALA A 117 3.44 15.26 1.18
N ALA A 118 2.68 14.20 1.45
CA ALA A 118 2.48 13.69 2.81
C ALA A 118 3.80 13.24 3.46
N ASN A 119 4.71 12.66 2.67
CA ASN A 119 6.02 12.22 3.16
C ASN A 119 7.00 13.37 3.38
N ALA A 120 6.93 14.43 2.58
CA ALA A 120 7.74 15.64 2.76
C ALA A 120 7.40 16.37 4.07
N LEU A 121 6.14 16.29 4.51
CA LEU A 121 5.68 16.86 5.78
C LEU A 121 5.99 15.97 7.00
N ASP A 122 6.28 14.69 6.78
CA ASP A 122 6.55 13.72 7.84
C ASP A 122 8.05 13.67 8.15
N LYS A 123 8.48 14.56 9.07
CA LYS A 123 9.85 14.57 9.60
C LYS A 123 10.31 13.21 10.17
N GLY A 124 9.38 12.32 10.50
CA GLY A 124 9.67 10.96 10.99
C GLY A 124 10.22 10.02 9.92
N LYS A 125 10.04 10.31 8.61
CA LYS A 125 10.59 9.48 7.53
C LYS A 125 12.03 9.82 7.17
N PHE A 126 12.49 11.03 7.42
CA PHE A 126 13.91 11.37 7.35
C PHE A 126 14.75 10.47 8.28
N ASN A 127 14.20 10.09 9.42
CA ASN A 127 14.82 9.11 10.32
C ASN A 127 14.85 7.68 9.74
N ARG A 128 13.87 7.29 8.92
CA ARG A 128 13.84 5.93 8.33
C ARG A 128 14.92 5.73 7.27
N GLU A 129 15.14 6.72 6.39
CA GLU A 129 16.23 6.68 5.40
C GLU A 129 17.60 6.71 6.08
N LYS A 130 17.78 7.57 7.08
CA LYS A 130 19.00 7.56 7.92
C LYS A 130 19.18 6.24 8.67
N MET A 131 18.11 5.68 9.24
CA MET A 131 18.19 4.37 9.90
C MET A 131 18.48 3.24 8.93
N MET A 132 17.94 3.29 7.71
CA MET A 132 18.21 2.30 6.66
C MET A 132 19.65 2.42 6.14
N ALA A 133 20.16 3.65 5.96
CA ALA A 133 21.57 3.89 5.61
C ALA A 133 22.49 3.40 6.72
N ALA A 134 22.28 3.80 7.97
CA ALA A 134 23.09 3.38 9.13
C ALA A 134 23.04 1.85 9.34
N LYS A 135 21.86 1.21 9.11
CA LYS A 135 21.74 -0.24 9.15
C LYS A 135 22.51 -0.92 8.00
N GLY A 136 22.53 -0.27 6.83
CA GLY A 136 23.31 -0.71 5.68
C GLY A 136 24.82 -0.64 5.94
N GLU A 137 25.30 0.47 6.47
CA GLU A 137 26.71 0.70 6.85
C GLU A 137 27.16 -0.27 7.93
N LYS A 138 26.38 -0.41 9.00
CA LYS A 138 26.66 -1.40 10.05
C LYS A 138 26.75 -2.83 9.49
N ARG A 139 25.87 -3.18 8.57
CA ARG A 139 25.86 -4.50 7.93
C ARG A 139 27.07 -4.71 7.04
N GLU A 140 27.56 -3.67 6.38
CA GLU A 140 28.80 -3.76 5.58
C GLU A 140 30.03 -3.90 6.46
N GLU A 141 30.07 -3.22 7.61
CA GLU A 141 31.12 -3.38 8.60
C GLU A 141 31.21 -4.82 9.14
N GLU A 142 30.06 -5.38 9.54
CA GLU A 142 29.97 -6.79 9.96
C GLU A 142 30.48 -7.76 8.87
N LEU A 143 30.24 -7.46 7.60
CA LEU A 143 30.73 -8.28 6.49
C LEU A 143 32.23 -8.11 6.24
N ARG A 144 32.80 -6.91 6.45
CA ARG A 144 34.25 -6.69 6.39
C ARG A 144 34.98 -7.42 7.51
N GLU A 145 34.42 -7.38 8.72
CA GLU A 145 34.95 -8.15 9.86
C GLU A 145 34.94 -9.67 9.56
N LEU A 146 33.83 -10.17 9.02
CA LEU A 146 33.70 -11.57 8.61
C LEU A 146 34.75 -11.94 7.56
N PHE A 147 35.02 -11.05 6.57
CA PHE A 147 36.07 -11.29 5.59
C PHE A 147 37.45 -11.45 6.27
N MET A 148 37.79 -10.58 7.23
CA MET A 148 39.07 -10.65 7.93
C MET A 148 39.24 -11.97 8.71
N VAL A 149 38.15 -12.41 9.40
CA VAL A 149 38.17 -13.70 10.11
C VAL A 149 38.39 -14.86 9.13
N MET A 150 37.66 -14.92 8.04
CA MET A 150 37.81 -15.99 7.03
C MET A 150 39.15 -15.96 6.33
N TYR A 151 39.72 -14.77 6.11
CA TYR A 151 41.03 -14.60 5.53
C TYR A 151 42.14 -15.08 6.49
N GLN A 152 42.03 -14.78 7.78
CA GLN A 152 42.93 -15.27 8.81
C GLN A 152 42.89 -16.80 8.94
N GLU A 153 41.70 -17.41 8.82
CA GLU A 153 41.51 -18.86 8.92
C GLU A 153 42.13 -19.65 7.76
N SER A 154 42.09 -19.11 6.54
CA SER A 154 42.37 -19.89 5.31
C SER A 154 43.34 -19.22 4.32
N GLY A 155 43.74 -17.97 4.57
CA GLY A 155 44.58 -17.17 3.65
C GLY A 155 43.86 -16.76 2.36
N LYS A 156 42.58 -17.12 2.17
CA LYS A 156 41.77 -16.75 1.01
C LYS A 156 40.30 -16.85 1.34
N VAL A 157 39.50 -15.99 0.71
CA VAL A 157 38.05 -15.99 0.87
C VAL A 157 37.37 -16.31 -0.46
N LYS A 158 36.53 -17.36 -0.48
CA LYS A 158 35.75 -17.76 -1.65
C LYS A 158 34.39 -17.08 -1.61
N VAL A 159 33.91 -16.59 -2.75
CA VAL A 159 32.64 -15.85 -2.85
C VAL A 159 31.46 -16.64 -2.29
N MET A 160 31.33 -17.91 -2.67
CA MET A 160 30.16 -18.72 -2.23
C MET A 160 30.15 -18.95 -0.72
N GLU A 161 31.30 -19.27 -0.13
CA GLU A 161 31.44 -19.46 1.31
C GLU A 161 31.20 -18.16 2.09
N PHE A 162 31.67 -17.03 1.58
CA PHE A 162 31.42 -15.72 2.17
C PHE A 162 29.93 -15.34 2.10
N MET A 163 29.25 -15.65 0.99
CA MET A 163 27.80 -15.45 0.86
C MET A 163 27.02 -16.25 1.89
N GLU A 164 27.37 -17.51 2.08
CA GLU A 164 26.71 -18.43 2.99
C GLU A 164 26.91 -17.99 4.46
N ARG A 165 28.14 -17.77 4.90
CA ARG A 165 28.46 -17.32 6.27
C ARG A 165 27.95 -15.89 6.55
N GLY A 166 28.03 -15.00 5.57
CA GLY A 166 27.60 -13.62 5.68
C GLY A 166 26.09 -13.39 5.39
N HIS A 167 25.34 -14.43 4.99
CA HIS A 167 23.93 -14.29 4.57
C HIS A 167 23.69 -13.07 3.67
N CYS A 168 24.54 -12.90 2.65
CA CYS A 168 24.48 -11.75 1.75
C CYS A 168 24.40 -12.17 0.28
N GLY A 169 23.86 -11.29 -0.58
CA GLY A 169 23.75 -11.55 -2.02
C GLY A 169 25.08 -11.49 -2.75
N TYR A 170 25.16 -12.17 -3.91
CA TYR A 170 26.36 -12.32 -4.73
C TYR A 170 27.09 -11.00 -5.02
N TYR A 171 26.39 -10.00 -5.55
CA TYR A 171 27.03 -8.71 -5.90
C TYR A 171 27.63 -7.97 -4.70
N ARG A 172 26.99 -8.07 -3.54
CA ARG A 172 27.53 -7.49 -2.31
C ARG A 172 28.79 -8.26 -1.84
N ALA A 173 28.75 -9.58 -1.90
CA ALA A 173 29.88 -10.43 -1.56
C ALA A 173 31.10 -10.12 -2.44
N VAL A 174 30.94 -10.08 -3.75
CA VAL A 174 32.00 -9.78 -4.72
C VAL A 174 32.63 -8.41 -4.42
N ARG A 175 31.81 -7.37 -4.28
CA ARG A 175 32.29 -6.02 -4.01
C ARG A 175 33.13 -5.94 -2.72
N ILE A 176 32.64 -6.52 -1.63
CA ILE A 176 33.38 -6.51 -0.34
C ILE A 176 34.66 -7.31 -0.41
N ILE A 177 34.65 -8.47 -1.06
CA ILE A 177 35.85 -9.29 -1.23
C ILE A 177 36.90 -8.55 -2.07
N GLU A 178 36.54 -7.89 -3.15
CA GLU A 178 37.44 -7.10 -3.99
C GLU A 178 38.04 -5.92 -3.21
N GLU A 179 37.20 -5.12 -2.55
CA GLU A 179 37.62 -4.00 -1.69
C GLU A 179 38.59 -4.45 -0.60
N MET A 180 38.30 -5.55 0.08
CA MET A 180 39.13 -6.03 1.18
C MET A 180 40.42 -6.69 0.71
N ARG A 181 40.47 -7.31 -0.47
CA ARG A 181 41.71 -7.84 -1.07
C ARG A 181 42.67 -6.74 -1.44
N GLU A 182 42.18 -5.62 -1.98
CA GLU A 182 43.01 -4.44 -2.26
C GLU A 182 43.63 -3.89 -0.96
N ASN A 183 42.81 -3.80 0.11
CA ASN A 183 43.26 -3.32 1.41
C ASN A 183 44.31 -4.24 2.03
N VAL A 184 44.14 -5.55 1.97
CA VAL A 184 45.13 -6.54 2.49
C VAL A 184 46.42 -6.56 1.65
N GLY A 185 46.29 -6.41 0.31
CA GLY A 185 47.45 -6.29 -0.58
C GLY A 185 48.30 -5.06 -0.28
N ASN A 186 47.70 -3.96 0.10
CA ASN A 186 48.40 -2.72 0.48
C ASN A 186 49.04 -2.77 1.88
N MET A 187 48.53 -3.63 2.79
CA MET A 187 49.13 -3.81 4.12
C MET A 187 50.44 -4.68 4.08
N GLY A 188 50.63 -5.45 3.00
CA GLY A 188 51.83 -6.33 2.83
C GLY A 188 53.04 -5.66 2.18
N VAL A 189 52.99 -4.35 1.87
CA VAL A 189 54.09 -3.63 1.16
C VAL A 189 54.75 -2.58 2.05
N SER A 190 54.58 -2.65 3.36
CA SER A 190 55.33 -1.81 4.31
C SER A 190 56.30 -2.70 5.10
N SER A 191 57.44 -3.00 4.50
CA SER A 191 58.62 -3.51 5.18
C SER A 191 59.85 -2.73 4.75
#